data_97b95e96e997a61cf99446d05b6f3056
#
_entry.id   97b95e96e997a61cf99446d05b6f3056
#
_cell.length_a   1.000
_cell.length_b   1.000
_cell.length_c   1.000
_cell.angle_alpha   90.00
_cell.angle_beta   90.00
_cell.angle_gamma   90.00
#
_symmetry.space_group_name_H-M   'P 1'
#
loop_
_entity.id
_entity.type
_entity.pdbx_description
1 polymer ?
#
loop_
_entity_poly.entity_id
_entity_poly.type
_entity_poly.pdbx_seq_one_letter_code
_entity_poly.pdbx_strand_id
1 'polypeptide(L)'
;MKAFNAMEEEFLAFVHRLWRVKPKMVSVGSCCLVGAICGNRLYVANVGDSRVVLGTLCPKKNEVIAVRLSEEHNASNAEVRKELKEQHPHDSHIVTLKHGVWRVKGIIQVSGGSVKLQTKFLV
;
A
#
# COMPACT_ATOMS: atom_id res chain seq x y z
N MET A 1 -0.72 -3.69 12.75
CA MET A 1 0.74 -3.53 12.54
C MET A 1 1.49 -4.83 12.70
N LYS A 2 1.53 -5.47 13.91
CA LYS A 2 2.31 -6.70 14.13
C LYS A 2 2.04 -7.82 13.13
N ALA A 3 0.77 -8.09 12.78
CA ALA A 3 0.41 -9.15 11.84
C ALA A 3 0.94 -8.90 10.42
N PHE A 4 0.93 -7.64 9.95
CA PHE A 4 1.51 -7.28 8.64
C PHE A 4 3.02 -7.52 8.62
N ASN A 5 3.72 -7.08 9.67
CA ASN A 5 5.18 -7.27 9.74
C ASN A 5 5.56 -8.75 9.81
N ALA A 6 4.83 -9.54 10.60
CA ALA A 6 5.05 -10.99 10.68
C ALA A 6 4.84 -11.68 9.33
N MET A 7 3.81 -11.29 8.57
CA MET A 7 3.57 -11.84 7.23
C MET A 7 4.68 -11.46 6.25
N GLU A 8 5.18 -10.22 6.31
CA GLU A 8 6.28 -9.75 5.48
C GLU A 8 7.57 -10.52 5.79
N GLU A 9 7.89 -10.70 7.07
CA GLU A 9 9.07 -11.47 7.51
C GLU A 9 9.00 -12.94 7.05
N GLU A 10 7.84 -13.58 7.17
CA GLU A 10 7.64 -14.96 6.69
C GLU A 10 7.76 -15.02 5.16
N PHE A 11 7.20 -14.07 4.44
CA PHE A 11 7.31 -14.01 2.99
C PHE A 11 8.76 -13.82 2.54
N LEU A 12 9.51 -12.92 3.16
CA LEU A 12 10.93 -12.71 2.90
C LEU A 12 11.74 -14.00 3.15
N ALA A 13 11.50 -14.67 4.26
CA ALA A 13 12.15 -15.95 4.57
C ALA A 13 11.82 -17.04 3.52
N PHE A 14 10.58 -17.05 3.04
CA PHE A 14 10.16 -17.96 1.96
C PHE A 14 10.87 -17.65 0.64
N VAL A 15 10.93 -16.36 0.24
CA VAL A 15 11.65 -15.92 -0.96
C VAL A 15 13.13 -16.28 -0.89
N HIS A 16 13.78 -16.06 0.27
CA HIS A 16 15.18 -16.41 0.47
C HIS A 16 15.46 -17.91 0.26
N ARG A 17 14.58 -18.78 0.72
CA ARG A 17 14.71 -20.23 0.50
C ARG A 17 14.58 -20.63 -0.96
N LEU A 18 13.73 -19.91 -1.73
CA LEU A 18 13.46 -20.23 -3.12
C LEU A 18 14.31 -19.45 -4.13
N TRP A 19 15.14 -18.52 -3.66
CA TRP A 19 15.91 -17.63 -4.54
C TRP A 19 16.65 -18.35 -5.65
N ARG A 20 17.35 -19.45 -5.32
CA ARG A 20 18.15 -20.20 -6.29
C ARG A 20 17.32 -20.97 -7.32
N VAL A 21 16.08 -21.32 -6.99
CA VAL A 21 15.21 -22.15 -7.83
C VAL A 21 14.20 -21.31 -8.59
N LYS A 22 13.70 -20.25 -7.96
CA LYS A 22 12.67 -19.36 -8.51
C LYS A 22 13.01 -17.88 -8.27
N PRO A 23 14.04 -17.32 -8.95
CA PRO A 23 14.48 -15.94 -8.71
C PRO A 23 13.41 -14.89 -9.00
N LYS A 24 12.43 -15.20 -9.86
CA LYS A 24 11.30 -14.29 -10.15
C LYS A 24 10.38 -14.04 -8.96
N MET A 25 10.47 -14.83 -7.89
CA MET A 25 9.68 -14.62 -6.67
C MET A 25 9.99 -13.29 -5.98
N VAL A 26 11.18 -12.72 -6.19
CA VAL A 26 11.56 -11.39 -5.66
C VAL A 26 10.72 -10.26 -6.26
N SER A 27 10.18 -10.45 -7.45
CA SER A 27 9.34 -9.46 -8.13
C SER A 27 7.84 -9.65 -7.87
N VAL A 28 7.48 -10.57 -6.99
CA VAL A 28 6.08 -10.77 -6.57
C VAL A 28 5.79 -9.89 -5.37
N GLY A 29 4.69 -9.17 -5.44
CA GLY A 29 4.15 -8.37 -4.35
C GLY A 29 2.64 -8.54 -4.26
N SER A 30 2.08 -8.19 -3.11
CA SER A 30 0.63 -8.22 -2.88
C SER A 30 0.20 -6.95 -2.17
N CYS A 31 -0.99 -6.46 -2.51
CA CYS A 31 -1.67 -5.44 -1.72
C CYS A 31 -2.45 -6.10 -0.59
N CYS A 32 -2.54 -5.42 0.54
CA CYS A 32 -3.39 -5.87 1.64
C CYS A 32 -4.23 -4.70 2.15
N LEU A 33 -5.54 -4.87 2.10
CA LEU A 33 -6.52 -3.92 2.59
C LEU A 33 -7.45 -4.61 3.58
N VAL A 34 -7.50 -4.07 4.79
CA VAL A 34 -8.36 -4.59 5.87
C VAL A 34 -9.27 -3.48 6.36
N GLY A 35 -10.56 -3.78 6.45
CA GLY A 35 -11.55 -2.93 7.09
C GLY A 35 -12.17 -3.64 8.28
N ALA A 36 -12.33 -2.94 9.40
CA ALA A 36 -13.00 -3.44 10.58
C ALA A 36 -14.00 -2.41 11.11
N ILE A 37 -15.21 -2.83 11.39
CA ILE A 37 -16.24 -1.99 12.00
C ILE A 37 -16.37 -2.40 13.47
N CYS A 38 -16.19 -1.42 14.36
CA CYS A 38 -16.35 -1.61 15.79
C CYS A 38 -17.17 -0.45 16.38
N GLY A 39 -18.35 -0.75 16.88
CA GLY A 39 -19.34 0.26 17.24
C GLY A 39 -19.67 1.14 16.00
N ASN A 40 -19.58 2.46 16.17
CA ASN A 40 -19.83 3.44 15.10
C ASN A 40 -18.54 3.92 14.40
N ARG A 41 -17.49 3.09 14.36
CA ARG A 41 -16.18 3.43 13.80
C ARG A 41 -15.75 2.40 12.76
N LEU A 42 -15.30 2.89 11.62
CA LEU A 42 -14.61 2.11 10.60
C LEU A 42 -13.10 2.32 10.76
N TYR A 43 -12.38 1.23 10.94
CA TYR A 43 -10.92 1.18 10.94
C TYR A 43 -10.47 0.61 9.59
N VAL A 44 -9.56 1.31 8.94
CA VAL A 44 -9.00 0.88 7.64
C VAL A 44 -7.50 0.80 7.76
N ALA A 45 -6.92 -0.34 7.41
CA ALA A 45 -5.49 -0.53 7.24
C ALA A 45 -5.20 -0.91 5.80
N ASN A 46 -4.33 -0.15 5.14
CA ASN A 46 -3.97 -0.36 3.74
C ASN A 46 -2.46 -0.44 3.56
N VAL A 47 -2.02 -1.45 2.80
CA VAL A 47 -0.67 -1.57 2.25
C VAL A 47 -0.81 -1.84 0.76
N GLY A 48 -0.26 -0.97 -0.07
CA GLY A 48 -0.28 -1.11 -1.51
C GLY A 48 -1.33 -0.23 -2.18
N ASP A 49 -1.80 -0.67 -3.32
CA ASP A 49 -2.58 0.11 -4.30
C ASP A 49 -4.11 -0.05 -4.16
N SER A 50 -4.55 -0.83 -3.18
CA SER A 50 -5.97 -1.02 -2.90
C SER A 50 -6.59 0.24 -2.28
N ARG A 51 -7.90 0.43 -2.48
CA ARG A 51 -8.61 1.64 -2.05
C ARG A 51 -9.89 1.31 -1.30
N VAL A 52 -10.19 2.10 -0.28
CA VAL A 52 -11.50 2.14 0.37
C VAL A 52 -12.19 3.44 -0.01
N VAL A 53 -13.42 3.32 -0.46
CA VAL A 53 -14.29 4.45 -0.79
C VAL A 53 -15.60 4.29 -0.01
N LEU A 54 -15.99 5.33 0.71
CA LEU A 54 -17.26 5.40 1.42
C LEU A 54 -18.28 6.15 0.56
N GLY A 55 -19.43 5.52 0.32
CA GLY A 55 -20.60 6.21 -0.23
C GLY A 55 -21.35 6.93 0.89
N THR A 56 -21.46 8.25 0.79
CA THR A 56 -22.22 9.08 1.74
C THR A 56 -23.39 9.74 1.04
N LEU A 57 -24.60 9.54 1.54
CA LEU A 57 -25.77 10.22 1.00
C LEU A 57 -25.72 11.71 1.32
N CYS A 58 -25.82 12.55 0.30
CA CYS A 58 -25.99 13.99 0.46
C CYS A 58 -27.49 14.33 0.49
N PRO A 59 -28.09 14.64 1.66
CA PRO A 59 -29.54 14.85 1.76
C PRO A 59 -30.06 15.99 0.90
N LYS A 60 -29.22 17.05 0.69
CA LYS A 60 -29.59 18.23 -0.11
C LYS A 60 -29.73 17.94 -1.60
N LYS A 61 -28.98 16.96 -2.12
CA LYS A 61 -28.95 16.64 -3.55
C LYS A 61 -29.58 15.30 -3.88
N ASN A 62 -29.90 14.51 -2.86
CA ASN A 62 -30.32 13.09 -3.00
C ASN A 62 -29.36 12.25 -3.85
N GLU A 63 -28.06 12.55 -3.75
CA GLU A 63 -26.99 11.90 -4.48
C GLU A 63 -26.02 11.22 -3.51
N VAL A 64 -25.41 10.12 -3.95
CA VAL A 64 -24.33 9.46 -3.21
C VAL A 64 -23.00 10.10 -3.61
N ILE A 65 -22.29 10.65 -2.62
CA ILE A 65 -20.96 11.20 -2.80
C ILE A 65 -19.95 10.15 -2.37
N ALA A 66 -18.97 9.87 -3.25
CA ALA A 66 -17.87 8.98 -2.98
C ALA A 66 -16.76 9.72 -2.18
N VAL A 67 -16.48 9.24 -0.97
CA VAL A 67 -15.41 9.78 -0.12
C VAL A 67 -14.30 8.74 -0.02
N ARG A 68 -13.12 9.08 -0.52
CA ARG A 68 -11.95 8.21 -0.41
C ARG A 68 -11.46 8.16 1.04
N LEU A 69 -11.30 6.93 1.57
CA LEU A 69 -10.88 6.68 2.95
C LEU A 69 -9.47 6.10 3.08
N SER A 70 -8.83 5.72 2.00
CA SER A 70 -7.46 5.20 2.04
C SER A 70 -6.56 5.91 1.03
N GLU A 71 -5.29 6.02 1.35
CA GLU A 71 -4.25 6.49 0.43
C GLU A 71 -3.59 5.30 -0.25
N GLU A 72 -3.16 5.48 -1.49
CA GLU A 72 -2.40 4.49 -2.23
C GLU A 72 -0.92 4.58 -1.87
N HIS A 73 -0.30 3.40 -1.69
CA HIS A 73 1.14 3.29 -1.50
C HIS A 73 1.78 2.72 -2.77
N ASN A 74 1.86 3.55 -3.80
CA ASN A 74 2.55 3.19 -5.02
C ASN A 74 3.55 4.29 -5.43
N ALA A 75 4.52 3.91 -6.25
CA ALA A 75 5.58 4.81 -6.69
C ALA A 75 5.10 5.97 -7.60
N SER A 76 3.84 5.98 -8.04
CA SER A 76 3.25 7.12 -8.77
C SER A 76 3.04 8.33 -7.85
N ASN A 77 2.90 8.10 -6.53
CA ASN A 77 2.80 9.16 -5.54
C ASN A 77 4.19 9.74 -5.23
N ALA A 78 4.32 11.07 -5.33
CA ALA A 78 5.59 11.76 -5.09
C ALA A 78 6.07 11.64 -3.63
N GLU A 79 5.15 11.64 -2.67
CA GLU A 79 5.48 11.49 -1.24
C GLU A 79 6.04 10.10 -0.94
N VAL A 80 5.44 9.06 -1.53
CA VAL A 80 5.95 7.68 -1.42
C VAL A 80 7.36 7.57 -2.00
N ARG A 81 7.61 8.21 -3.14
CA ARG A 81 8.97 8.24 -3.72
C ARG A 81 9.99 8.96 -2.82
N LYS A 82 9.56 10.04 -2.17
CA LYS A 82 10.40 10.78 -1.23
C LYS A 82 10.73 9.91 -0.02
N GLU A 83 9.72 9.29 0.59
CA GLU A 83 9.88 8.38 1.74
C GLU A 83 10.82 7.23 1.42
N LEU A 84 10.67 6.59 0.25
CA LEU A 84 11.57 5.52 -0.20
C LEU A 84 13.03 5.97 -0.34
N LYS A 85 13.26 7.16 -0.87
CA LYS A 85 14.62 7.72 -0.99
C LYS A 85 15.23 8.05 0.37
N GLU A 86 14.44 8.53 1.31
CA GLU A 86 14.87 8.83 2.69
C GLU A 86 15.22 7.54 3.46
N GLN A 87 14.44 6.47 3.25
CA GLN A 87 14.69 5.16 3.86
C GLN A 87 15.91 4.44 3.24
N HIS A 88 16.25 4.77 1.98
CA HIS A 88 17.35 4.14 1.24
C HIS A 88 18.33 5.17 0.66
N PRO A 89 19.02 5.97 1.51
CA PRO A 89 19.85 7.10 1.07
C PRO A 89 21.03 6.70 0.19
N HIS A 90 21.48 5.45 0.32
CA HIS A 90 22.63 4.92 -0.46
C HIS A 90 22.20 4.26 -1.78
N ASP A 91 20.92 4.22 -2.09
CA ASP A 91 20.40 3.61 -3.32
C ASP A 91 19.76 4.66 -4.23
N SER A 92 20.55 5.24 -5.10
CA SER A 92 20.08 6.24 -6.08
C SER A 92 19.03 5.71 -7.05
N HIS A 93 18.92 4.39 -7.20
CA HIS A 93 18.01 3.70 -8.12
C HIS A 93 16.83 3.03 -7.41
N ILE A 94 16.60 3.36 -6.11
CA ILE A 94 15.46 2.80 -5.37
C ILE A 94 14.13 3.08 -6.05
N VAL A 95 13.98 4.23 -6.71
CA VAL A 95 12.83 4.59 -7.53
C VAL A 95 13.28 5.00 -8.91
N THR A 96 12.76 4.36 -9.94
CA THR A 96 13.10 4.63 -11.35
C THR A 96 11.85 4.85 -12.18
N LEU A 97 11.96 5.73 -13.17
CA LEU A 97 10.93 5.94 -14.19
C LEU A 97 11.25 5.04 -15.39
N LYS A 98 10.38 4.08 -15.68
CA LYS A 98 10.56 3.16 -16.82
C LYS A 98 9.28 3.13 -17.66
N HIS A 99 9.41 3.47 -18.95
CA HIS A 99 8.27 3.56 -19.87
C HIS A 99 7.11 4.45 -19.36
N GLY A 100 7.44 5.60 -18.75
CA GLY A 100 6.44 6.52 -18.20
C GLY A 100 5.83 6.09 -16.87
N VAL A 101 6.30 4.98 -16.28
CA VAL A 101 5.78 4.43 -15.03
C VAL A 101 6.86 4.40 -13.96
N TRP A 102 6.57 4.97 -12.79
CA TRP A 102 7.45 4.90 -11.62
C TRP A 102 7.43 3.51 -11.00
N ARG A 103 8.61 2.98 -10.73
CA ARG A 103 8.79 1.63 -10.17
C ARG A 103 9.86 1.62 -9.09
N VAL A 104 9.65 0.82 -8.07
CA VAL A 104 10.65 0.50 -7.04
C VAL A 104 11.63 -0.50 -7.65
N LYS A 105 12.92 -0.17 -7.65
CA LYS A 105 14.00 -0.95 -8.29
C LYS A 105 13.74 -1.29 -9.77
N GLY A 106 12.90 -0.52 -10.45
CA GLY A 106 12.51 -0.78 -11.83
C GLY A 106 11.61 -2.01 -12.05
N ILE A 107 11.13 -2.63 -10.96
CA ILE A 107 10.41 -3.91 -10.99
C ILE A 107 8.92 -3.70 -10.71
N ILE A 108 8.56 -3.25 -9.50
CA ILE A 108 7.18 -3.14 -9.02
C ILE A 108 6.75 -1.69 -8.80
N GLN A 109 5.45 -1.41 -8.94
CA GLN A 109 4.88 -0.09 -8.63
C GLN A 109 4.50 0.06 -7.15
N VAL A 110 4.08 -1.04 -6.55
CA VAL A 110 3.65 -1.07 -5.15
C VAL A 110 4.88 -1.02 -4.26
N SER A 111 4.93 -0.07 -3.34
CA SER A 111 5.94 -0.05 -2.29
C SER A 111 5.40 -0.79 -1.09
N GLY A 112 6.19 -1.71 -0.52
CA GLY A 112 5.95 -2.29 0.80
C GLY A 112 6.20 -1.27 1.92
N GLY A 113 5.59 -0.08 1.78
CA GLY A 113 5.73 1.01 2.74
C GLY A 113 5.00 0.76 4.05
N SER A 114 5.16 1.69 4.98
CA SER A 114 4.51 1.63 6.29
C SER A 114 2.99 1.48 6.19
N VAL A 115 2.44 0.55 6.94
CA VAL A 115 0.97 0.38 7.05
C VAL A 115 0.36 1.67 7.60
N LYS A 116 -0.47 2.33 6.82
CA LYS A 116 -1.24 3.48 7.31
C LYS A 116 -2.58 3.00 7.86
N LEU A 117 -2.79 3.28 9.14
CA LEU A 117 -4.07 3.03 9.82
C LEU A 117 -4.90 4.32 9.81
N GLN A 118 -6.09 4.24 9.26
CA GLN A 118 -7.06 5.33 9.28
C GLN A 118 -8.31 4.94 10.06
N THR A 119 -8.88 5.91 10.78
CA THR A 119 -10.12 5.73 11.52
C THR A 119 -11.13 6.76 11.06
N LYS A 120 -12.36 6.32 10.75
CA LYS A 120 -13.49 7.18 10.40
C LYS A 120 -14.69 6.83 11.27
N PHE A 121 -15.43 7.86 11.67
CA PHE A 121 -16.75 7.67 12.26
C PHE A 121 -17.77 7.39 11.17
N LEU A 122 -18.58 6.35 11.37
CA LEU A 122 -19.75 6.07 10.55
C LEU A 122 -20.90 6.89 11.15
N VAL A 123 -21.44 7.80 10.37
CA VAL A 123 -22.59 8.64 10.75
C VAL A 123 -23.88 8.00 10.26
#